data_869b207a1be67f1f86cef7559115ca25
#
_entry.id   869b207a1be67f1f86cef7559115ca25
#
_cell.length_a   1.000
_cell.length_b   1.000
_cell.length_c   1.000
_cell.angle_alpha   90.00
_cell.angle_beta   90.00
_cell.angle_gamma   90.00
#
_symmetry.space_group_name_H-M   'P 1'
#
loop_
_entity.id
_entity.type
_entity.pdbx_description
1 polymer ?
#
loop_
_entity_poly.entity_id
_entity_poly.type
_entity_poly.pdbx_seq_one_letter_code
_entity_poly.pdbx_strand_id
1 'polypeptide(L)'
;MKWFGKNNWEEEDVEFAPKRRVDNKDSKQRPHVIGAFYSHRMSIVAEYDSLTEWAFYSLLELEINVARYYVQPVRIHIPYSDNNGNLKSWLHVPDVLVFRDGFVPHLYQIKHSPNDSSEKLKIINKACEVYANSRSWEYSVIYPKSLPKLVSRNIEFLAGFTKTRKWFDSYAPVVMSRLRLIGQTSIAELSQSFIPQYDPLLVLPVIYHLIAKGNLWININEPINEYSIVRIPTEKNLFLL
;
A
#
# COMPACT_ATOMS: atom_id res chain seq x y z
N MET A 1 16.29 9.86 -4.90
CA MET A 1 15.62 10.00 -6.21
C MET A 1 14.30 10.74 -6.02
N LYS A 2 13.90 11.58 -6.98
CA LYS A 2 12.60 12.29 -6.93
C LYS A 2 11.64 11.59 -7.90
N TRP A 3 10.65 10.93 -7.37
CA TRP A 3 9.60 10.27 -8.15
C TRP A 3 8.33 11.13 -8.27
N PHE A 4 8.08 12.02 -7.29
CA PHE A 4 7.02 13.00 -7.39
C PHE A 4 7.34 14.01 -8.50
N GLY A 5 6.35 14.26 -9.37
CA GLY A 5 6.52 15.07 -10.56
C GLY A 5 6.97 14.30 -11.81
N LYS A 6 7.26 12.99 -11.69
CA LYS A 6 7.34 12.14 -12.88
C LYS A 6 5.93 11.94 -13.44
N ASN A 7 5.64 12.56 -14.56
CA ASN A 7 4.30 12.56 -15.18
C ASN A 7 4.09 11.41 -16.17
N ASN A 8 5.17 10.77 -16.62
CA ASN A 8 5.10 9.64 -17.53
C ASN A 8 5.73 8.39 -16.89
N TRP A 9 4.92 7.31 -16.78
CA TRP A 9 5.28 6.00 -16.26
C TRP A 9 5.08 4.89 -17.29
N GLU A 10 4.90 5.23 -18.57
CA GLU A 10 4.57 4.25 -19.62
C GLU A 10 5.63 3.16 -19.74
N GLU A 11 6.92 3.52 -19.64
CA GLU A 11 8.01 2.56 -19.72
C GLU A 11 7.96 1.58 -18.53
N GLU A 12 7.82 2.08 -17.31
CA GLU A 12 7.72 1.26 -16.11
C GLU A 12 6.41 0.45 -16.09
N ASP A 13 5.31 1.02 -16.57
CA ASP A 13 4.01 0.32 -16.66
C ASP A 13 4.10 -0.90 -17.60
N VAL A 14 4.87 -0.80 -18.69
CA VAL A 14 5.14 -1.91 -19.60
C VAL A 14 6.17 -2.86 -19.01
N GLU A 15 7.30 -2.34 -18.49
CA GLU A 15 8.37 -3.16 -17.93
C GLU A 15 7.89 -3.98 -16.74
N PHE A 16 7.14 -3.37 -15.81
CA PHE A 16 6.70 -3.98 -14.55
C PHE A 16 5.24 -4.45 -14.57
N ALA A 17 4.62 -4.57 -15.74
CA ALA A 17 3.32 -5.23 -15.86
C ALA A 17 3.36 -6.62 -15.16
N PRO A 18 2.28 -7.07 -14.50
CA PRO A 18 2.26 -8.31 -13.74
C PRO A 18 2.79 -9.51 -14.55
N LYS A 19 3.77 -10.22 -14.00
CA LYS A 19 4.44 -11.36 -14.67
C LYS A 19 3.76 -12.69 -14.39
N ARG A 20 2.78 -12.72 -13.50
CA ARG A 20 1.98 -13.86 -13.12
C ARG A 20 0.51 -13.44 -13.04
N ARG A 21 -0.41 -14.32 -13.42
CA ARG A 21 -1.83 -14.16 -13.09
C ARG A 21 -2.11 -14.77 -11.74
N VAL A 22 -3.01 -14.15 -11.00
CA VAL A 22 -3.50 -14.71 -9.75
C VAL A 22 -4.59 -15.72 -10.10
N ASP A 23 -4.33 -17.01 -9.87
CA ASP A 23 -5.32 -18.08 -10.02
C ASP A 23 -5.18 -19.14 -8.91
N ASN A 24 -6.26 -19.87 -8.67
CA ASN A 24 -6.31 -20.94 -7.65
C ASN A 24 -6.04 -22.35 -8.24
N LYS A 25 -5.56 -22.47 -9.49
CA LYS A 25 -5.48 -23.76 -10.19
C LYS A 25 -4.55 -24.77 -9.52
N ASP A 26 -3.47 -24.28 -8.88
CA ASP A 26 -2.46 -25.14 -8.23
C ASP A 26 -2.71 -25.36 -6.74
N SER A 27 -3.74 -24.72 -6.17
CA SER A 27 -4.02 -24.72 -4.72
C SER A 27 -5.02 -25.83 -4.33
N LYS A 28 -4.70 -27.10 -4.63
CA LYS A 28 -5.58 -28.24 -4.33
C LYS A 28 -5.80 -28.50 -2.82
N GLN A 29 -4.96 -27.97 -1.94
CA GLN A 29 -4.98 -28.31 -0.51
C GLN A 29 -5.38 -27.14 0.43
N ARG A 30 -5.29 -25.90 -0.01
CA ARG A 30 -5.69 -24.72 0.79
C ARG A 30 -6.18 -23.61 -0.15
N PRO A 31 -7.48 -23.35 -0.19
CA PRO A 31 -8.00 -22.23 -0.97
C PRO A 31 -7.40 -20.92 -0.40
N HIS A 32 -6.65 -20.20 -1.23
CA HIS A 32 -6.22 -18.85 -0.92
C HIS A 32 -7.36 -17.88 -1.20
N VAL A 33 -7.48 -16.83 -0.38
CA VAL A 33 -8.39 -15.73 -0.66
C VAL A 33 -7.73 -14.86 -1.73
N ILE A 34 -8.11 -15.08 -2.98
CA ILE A 34 -7.69 -14.23 -4.09
C ILE A 34 -8.72 -13.15 -4.34
N GLY A 35 -8.26 -12.03 -4.86
CA GLY A 35 -9.14 -10.93 -5.22
C GLY A 35 -8.44 -9.87 -6.04
N ALA A 36 -9.17 -8.80 -6.28
CA ALA A 36 -8.67 -7.65 -6.99
C ALA A 36 -9.27 -6.38 -6.38
N PHE A 37 -8.52 -5.29 -6.41
CA PHE A 37 -9.00 -3.96 -6.03
C PHE A 37 -8.50 -2.92 -7.01
N TYR A 38 -9.22 -1.81 -7.11
CA TYR A 38 -8.78 -0.71 -7.94
C TYR A 38 -7.79 0.17 -7.16
N SER A 39 -6.53 0.19 -7.62
CA SER A 39 -5.53 1.12 -7.11
C SER A 39 -5.79 2.52 -7.67
N HIS A 40 -6.12 3.46 -6.79
CA HIS A 40 -6.31 4.86 -7.19
C HIS A 40 -4.98 5.55 -7.49
N ARG A 41 -3.89 5.05 -6.94
CA ARG A 41 -2.54 5.55 -7.18
C ARG A 41 -2.01 5.16 -8.55
N MET A 42 -2.31 3.93 -8.97
CA MET A 42 -1.86 3.36 -10.23
C MET A 42 -2.86 3.57 -11.37
N SER A 43 -4.14 3.84 -11.04
CA SER A 43 -5.28 3.85 -11.98
C SER A 43 -5.49 2.52 -12.72
N ILE A 44 -5.16 1.40 -12.05
CA ILE A 44 -5.32 0.03 -12.57
C ILE A 44 -5.97 -0.88 -11.53
N VAL A 45 -6.43 -2.04 -11.97
CA VAL A 45 -6.86 -3.12 -11.09
C VAL A 45 -5.62 -3.92 -10.68
N ALA A 46 -5.35 -3.99 -9.38
CA ALA A 46 -4.30 -4.81 -8.79
C ALA A 46 -4.88 -6.11 -8.24
N GLU A 47 -4.33 -7.25 -8.67
CA GLU A 47 -4.71 -8.57 -8.16
C GLU A 47 -3.86 -8.94 -6.95
N TYR A 48 -4.43 -9.72 -6.02
CA TYR A 48 -3.73 -10.27 -4.86
C TYR A 48 -4.09 -11.74 -4.66
N ASP A 49 -3.15 -12.55 -4.20
CA ASP A 49 -3.35 -13.97 -3.91
C ASP A 49 -3.39 -14.29 -2.40
N SER A 50 -3.37 -13.24 -1.57
CA SER A 50 -3.57 -13.37 -0.13
C SER A 50 -4.09 -12.07 0.50
N LEU A 51 -4.82 -12.20 1.63
CA LEU A 51 -5.23 -11.04 2.45
C LEU A 51 -4.01 -10.27 3.01
N THR A 52 -2.87 -10.93 3.14
CA THR A 52 -1.63 -10.30 3.59
C THR A 52 -1.08 -9.33 2.52
N GLU A 53 -1.15 -9.72 1.25
CA GLU A 53 -0.82 -8.83 0.13
C GLU A 53 -1.80 -7.67 0.05
N TRP A 54 -3.11 -7.95 0.13
CA TRP A 54 -4.13 -6.90 0.13
C TRP A 54 -3.92 -5.87 1.24
N ALA A 55 -3.57 -6.32 2.46
CA ALA A 55 -3.27 -5.43 3.58
C ALA A 55 -2.06 -4.53 3.27
N PHE A 56 -1.00 -5.09 2.68
CA PHE A 56 0.17 -4.30 2.30
C PHE A 56 -0.13 -3.32 1.17
N TYR A 57 -0.87 -3.73 0.15
CA TYR A 57 -1.28 -2.82 -0.94
C TYR A 57 -2.17 -1.69 -0.44
N SER A 58 -3.04 -1.97 0.54
CA SER A 58 -3.84 -0.93 1.21
C SER A 58 -2.96 0.09 1.95
N LEU A 59 -1.87 -0.36 2.59
CA LEU A 59 -0.87 0.54 3.17
C LEU A 59 -0.21 1.42 2.10
N LEU A 60 0.19 0.84 0.96
CA LEU A 60 0.79 1.60 -0.13
C LEU A 60 -0.14 2.67 -0.72
N GLU A 61 -1.46 2.41 -0.74
CA GLU A 61 -2.45 3.42 -1.14
C GLU A 61 -2.52 4.60 -0.17
N LEU A 62 -2.30 4.37 1.13
CA LEU A 62 -2.35 5.39 2.17
C LEU A 62 -1.01 6.10 2.37
N GLU A 63 0.11 5.49 2.00
CA GLU A 63 1.44 6.02 2.21
C GLU A 63 1.73 7.21 1.29
N ILE A 64 1.84 8.41 1.86
CA ILE A 64 1.94 9.67 1.11
C ILE A 64 3.19 9.75 0.21
N ASN A 65 4.29 9.10 0.59
CA ASN A 65 5.55 9.12 -0.17
C ASN A 65 5.61 8.09 -1.30
N VAL A 66 4.65 7.16 -1.38
CA VAL A 66 4.59 6.21 -2.51
C VAL A 66 4.14 6.96 -3.76
N ALA A 67 5.02 7.05 -4.74
CA ALA A 67 4.71 7.63 -6.04
C ALA A 67 3.99 6.61 -6.94
N ARG A 68 4.48 5.33 -6.93
CA ARG A 68 3.94 4.24 -7.73
C ARG A 68 4.36 2.89 -7.15
N TYR A 69 3.61 1.82 -7.44
CA TYR A 69 4.02 0.45 -7.11
C TYR A 69 3.50 -0.53 -8.15
N TYR A 70 4.15 -1.69 -8.29
CA TYR A 70 3.83 -2.71 -9.28
C TYR A 70 3.74 -4.06 -8.61
N VAL A 71 2.60 -4.73 -8.75
CA VAL A 71 2.39 -6.07 -8.23
C VAL A 71 3.04 -7.10 -9.17
N GLN A 72 3.72 -8.08 -8.60
CA GLN A 72 4.35 -9.18 -9.35
C GLN A 72 5.23 -8.70 -10.51
N PRO A 73 6.17 -7.75 -10.29
CA PRO A 73 6.74 -6.89 -11.33
C PRO A 73 7.78 -7.59 -12.22
N VAL A 74 8.49 -8.58 -11.70
CA VAL A 74 9.66 -9.18 -12.36
C VAL A 74 9.71 -10.69 -12.20
N ARG A 75 10.39 -11.36 -13.15
CA ARG A 75 10.73 -12.79 -13.05
C ARG A 75 12.20 -12.92 -12.71
N ILE A 76 12.51 -13.65 -11.65
CA ILE A 76 13.89 -13.93 -11.20
C ILE A 76 14.18 -15.40 -11.39
N HIS A 77 15.23 -15.73 -12.15
CA HIS A 77 15.71 -17.08 -12.32
C HIS A 77 16.54 -17.50 -11.11
N ILE A 78 16.14 -18.56 -10.44
CA ILE A 78 16.83 -19.11 -9.28
C ILE A 78 17.52 -20.40 -9.71
N PRO A 79 18.86 -20.42 -9.83
CA PRO A 79 19.59 -21.60 -10.20
C PRO A 79 19.61 -22.61 -9.06
N TYR A 80 19.54 -23.90 -9.39
CA TYR A 80 19.72 -25.01 -8.46
C TYR A 80 20.30 -26.19 -9.20
N SER A 81 20.94 -27.12 -8.46
CA SER A 81 21.38 -28.42 -8.99
C SER A 81 20.33 -29.47 -8.64
N ASP A 82 19.95 -30.29 -9.62
CA ASP A 82 19.09 -31.44 -9.37
C ASP A 82 19.87 -32.57 -8.72
N ASN A 83 19.19 -33.67 -8.38
CA ASN A 83 19.82 -34.86 -7.73
C ASN A 83 20.89 -35.53 -8.60
N ASN A 84 20.96 -35.24 -9.87
CA ASN A 84 21.94 -35.75 -10.83
C ASN A 84 23.08 -34.77 -11.08
N GLY A 85 23.13 -33.64 -10.36
CA GLY A 85 24.14 -32.60 -10.52
C GLY A 85 23.91 -31.65 -11.73
N ASN A 86 22.81 -31.79 -12.45
CA ASN A 86 22.51 -30.88 -13.56
C ASN A 86 22.02 -29.50 -13.06
N LEU A 87 22.58 -28.45 -13.64
CA LEU A 87 22.13 -27.10 -13.37
C LEU A 87 20.75 -26.84 -14.00
N LYS A 88 19.79 -26.47 -13.18
CA LYS A 88 18.43 -26.09 -13.55
C LYS A 88 18.08 -24.73 -12.94
N SER A 89 16.98 -24.16 -13.34
CA SER A 89 16.44 -22.97 -12.70
C SER A 89 14.93 -23.06 -12.60
N TRP A 90 14.36 -22.45 -11.53
CA TRP A 90 12.93 -22.14 -11.51
C TRP A 90 12.74 -20.65 -11.52
N LEU A 91 11.56 -20.22 -11.97
CA LEU A 91 11.17 -18.81 -11.96
C LEU A 91 10.49 -18.47 -10.64
N HIS A 92 10.95 -17.38 -10.03
CA HIS A 92 10.29 -16.74 -8.89
C HIS A 92 9.81 -15.34 -9.29
N VAL A 93 8.65 -14.96 -8.78
CA VAL A 93 8.07 -13.63 -8.96
C VAL A 93 7.89 -13.01 -7.59
N PRO A 94 8.67 -11.99 -7.23
CA PRO A 94 8.47 -11.22 -5.99
C PRO A 94 7.12 -10.49 -6.02
N ASP A 95 6.61 -10.12 -4.84
CA ASP A 95 5.22 -9.70 -4.73
C ASP A 95 5.01 -8.24 -5.17
N VAL A 96 5.92 -7.30 -4.84
CA VAL A 96 5.71 -5.91 -5.23
C VAL A 96 7.00 -5.10 -5.32
N LEU A 97 7.07 -4.19 -6.29
CA LEU A 97 8.11 -3.17 -6.44
C LEU A 97 7.50 -1.80 -6.14
N VAL A 98 8.12 -1.03 -5.26
CA VAL A 98 7.59 0.25 -4.77
C VAL A 98 8.57 1.38 -5.07
N PHE A 99 8.06 2.47 -5.61
CA PHE A 99 8.75 3.72 -5.86
C PHE A 99 8.31 4.77 -4.83
N ARG A 100 9.19 5.14 -3.91
CA ARG A 100 8.96 6.18 -2.89
C ARG A 100 9.78 7.42 -3.19
N ASP A 101 9.17 8.58 -3.04
CA ASP A 101 9.90 9.84 -3.24
C ASP A 101 11.03 9.97 -2.21
N GLY A 102 12.23 10.29 -2.67
CA GLY A 102 13.44 10.38 -1.85
C GLY A 102 14.23 9.07 -1.73
N PHE A 103 13.67 7.92 -2.15
CA PHE A 103 14.28 6.60 -1.98
C PHE A 103 14.57 5.93 -3.32
N VAL A 104 15.43 4.91 -3.30
CA VAL A 104 15.60 3.99 -4.43
C VAL A 104 14.39 3.05 -4.53
N PRO A 105 14.10 2.45 -5.70
CA PRO A 105 13.05 1.44 -5.81
C PRO A 105 13.29 0.31 -4.84
N HIS A 106 12.21 -0.19 -4.23
CA HIS A 106 12.29 -1.23 -3.22
C HIS A 106 11.42 -2.43 -3.62
N LEU A 107 12.05 -3.59 -3.76
CA LEU A 107 11.42 -4.85 -4.09
C LEU A 107 11.03 -5.59 -2.81
N TYR A 108 9.78 -6.01 -2.69
CA TYR A 108 9.28 -6.69 -1.49
C TYR A 108 8.81 -8.10 -1.79
N GLN A 109 9.11 -8.99 -0.85
CA GLN A 109 8.45 -10.29 -0.69
C GLN A 109 7.52 -10.22 0.52
N ILE A 110 6.27 -10.61 0.37
CA ILE A 110 5.27 -10.58 1.43
C ILE A 110 5.11 -11.99 2.01
N LYS A 111 5.20 -12.13 3.32
CA LYS A 111 5.05 -13.40 4.02
C LYS A 111 4.07 -13.29 5.17
N HIS A 112 3.44 -14.41 5.50
CA HIS A 112 2.46 -14.48 6.58
C HIS A 112 3.08 -14.40 7.97
N SER A 113 4.25 -15.03 8.14
CA SER A 113 4.93 -15.15 9.43
C SER A 113 6.45 -15.06 9.27
N PRO A 114 7.16 -14.42 10.20
CA PRO A 114 8.61 -14.37 10.23
C PRO A 114 9.26 -15.74 10.58
N ASN A 115 8.45 -16.70 11.07
CA ASN A 115 8.94 -18.02 11.50
C ASN A 115 9.21 -19.00 10.34
N ASP A 116 8.91 -18.61 9.09
CA ASP A 116 9.27 -19.41 7.93
C ASP A 116 10.76 -19.24 7.62
N SER A 117 11.56 -20.23 8.04
CA SER A 117 13.03 -20.27 7.86
C SER A 117 13.46 -21.38 6.90
N SER A 118 12.59 -21.81 5.98
CA SER A 118 12.89 -22.87 5.03
C SER A 118 14.11 -22.52 4.17
N GLU A 119 14.95 -23.53 3.87
CA GLU A 119 16.12 -23.37 2.97
C GLU A 119 15.70 -22.80 1.60
N LYS A 120 14.54 -23.23 1.11
CA LYS A 120 13.98 -22.70 -0.14
C LYS A 120 13.76 -21.16 -0.05
N LEU A 121 13.24 -20.67 1.08
CA LEU A 121 13.01 -19.24 1.25
C LEU A 121 14.33 -18.46 1.34
N LYS A 122 15.35 -19.01 1.99
CA LYS A 122 16.70 -18.41 2.03
C LYS A 122 17.29 -18.25 0.63
N ILE A 123 17.17 -19.28 -0.22
CA ILE A 123 17.63 -19.24 -1.60
C ILE A 123 16.86 -18.17 -2.41
N ILE A 124 15.53 -18.12 -2.26
CA ILE A 124 14.68 -17.11 -2.90
C ILE A 124 15.14 -15.71 -2.49
N ASN A 125 15.24 -15.46 -1.17
CA ASN A 125 15.60 -14.15 -0.65
C ASN A 125 16.97 -13.70 -1.15
N LYS A 126 17.96 -14.63 -1.16
CA LYS A 126 19.30 -14.32 -1.68
C LYS A 126 19.27 -13.96 -3.17
N ALA A 127 18.52 -14.70 -3.98
CA ALA A 127 18.38 -14.40 -5.40
C ALA A 127 17.68 -13.05 -5.65
N CYS A 128 16.63 -12.73 -4.87
CA CYS A 128 15.93 -11.43 -4.95
C CYS A 128 16.85 -10.28 -4.52
N GLU A 129 17.64 -10.45 -3.48
CA GLU A 129 18.63 -9.47 -3.03
C GLU A 129 19.70 -9.20 -4.11
N VAL A 130 20.26 -10.24 -4.72
CA VAL A 130 21.23 -10.10 -5.81
C VAL A 130 20.61 -9.38 -7.00
N TYR A 131 19.39 -9.75 -7.36
CA TYR A 131 18.65 -9.10 -8.45
C TYR A 131 18.41 -7.61 -8.17
N ALA A 132 17.92 -7.26 -6.98
CA ALA A 132 17.67 -5.89 -6.57
C ALA A 132 18.97 -5.06 -6.57
N ASN A 133 20.04 -5.59 -5.97
CA ASN A 133 21.35 -4.94 -5.93
C ASN A 133 21.92 -4.66 -7.33
N SER A 134 21.75 -5.59 -8.29
CA SER A 134 22.19 -5.40 -9.67
C SER A 134 21.49 -4.23 -10.38
N ARG A 135 20.34 -3.81 -9.87
CA ARG A 135 19.54 -2.67 -10.37
C ARG A 135 19.67 -1.41 -9.49
N SER A 136 20.52 -1.44 -8.47
CA SER A 136 20.63 -0.38 -7.45
C SER A 136 19.30 -0.18 -6.69
N TRP A 137 18.56 -1.26 -6.45
CA TRP A 137 17.32 -1.32 -5.67
C TRP A 137 17.59 -1.94 -4.30
N GLU A 138 16.66 -1.74 -3.39
CA GLU A 138 16.59 -2.46 -2.12
C GLU A 138 15.68 -3.70 -2.22
N TYR A 139 15.90 -4.66 -1.33
CA TYR A 139 15.03 -5.83 -1.17
C TYR A 139 14.72 -6.07 0.30
N SER A 140 13.47 -6.40 0.61
CA SER A 140 13.04 -6.79 1.95
C SER A 140 11.94 -7.84 1.93
N VAL A 141 11.91 -8.66 2.98
CA VAL A 141 10.76 -9.52 3.31
C VAL A 141 9.95 -8.82 4.37
N ILE A 142 8.65 -8.71 4.17
CA ILE A 142 7.74 -8.05 5.09
C ILE A 142 6.62 -8.98 5.55
N TYR A 143 6.09 -8.66 6.73
CA TYR A 143 5.11 -9.48 7.45
C TYR A 143 3.92 -8.63 7.89
N PRO A 144 3.01 -8.20 6.98
CA PRO A 144 1.91 -7.27 7.31
C PRO A 144 0.99 -7.76 8.44
N LYS A 145 0.87 -9.08 8.63
CA LYS A 145 0.09 -9.64 9.76
C LYS A 145 0.73 -9.45 11.14
N SER A 146 1.98 -9.00 11.21
CA SER A 146 2.62 -8.61 12.47
C SER A 146 2.13 -7.25 12.99
N LEU A 147 1.42 -6.48 12.17
CA LEU A 147 0.78 -5.25 12.61
C LEU A 147 -0.29 -5.53 13.68
N PRO A 148 -0.43 -4.65 14.68
CA PRO A 148 -1.53 -4.73 15.63
C PRO A 148 -2.88 -4.79 14.89
N LYS A 149 -3.78 -5.66 15.35
CA LYS A 149 -5.12 -5.85 14.72
C LYS A 149 -5.89 -4.55 14.55
N LEU A 150 -5.73 -3.63 15.49
CA LEU A 150 -6.37 -2.32 15.45
C LEU A 150 -5.83 -1.48 14.29
N VAL A 151 -4.51 -1.43 14.13
CA VAL A 151 -3.86 -0.70 13.03
C VAL A 151 -4.31 -1.27 11.68
N SER A 152 -4.32 -2.59 11.53
CA SER A 152 -4.81 -3.25 10.30
C SER A 152 -6.26 -2.86 9.98
N ARG A 153 -7.16 -2.87 10.97
CA ARG A 153 -8.56 -2.45 10.79
C ARG A 153 -8.68 -0.98 10.37
N ASN A 154 -7.89 -0.10 10.96
CA ASN A 154 -7.88 1.32 10.62
C ASN A 154 -7.39 1.55 9.19
N ILE A 155 -6.36 0.81 8.77
CA ILE A 155 -5.84 0.85 7.39
C ILE A 155 -6.93 0.38 6.41
N GLU A 156 -7.57 -0.76 6.69
CA GLU A 156 -8.66 -1.30 5.87
C GLU A 156 -9.83 -0.32 5.76
N PHE A 157 -10.21 0.30 6.87
CA PHE A 157 -11.25 1.32 6.91
C PHE A 157 -10.88 2.52 6.04
N LEU A 158 -9.69 3.11 6.22
CA LEU A 158 -9.24 4.28 5.47
C LEU A 158 -9.02 3.97 3.97
N ALA A 159 -8.59 2.76 3.61
CA ALA A 159 -8.44 2.34 2.22
C ALA A 159 -9.74 2.46 1.43
N GLY A 160 -10.90 2.27 2.08
CA GLY A 160 -12.22 2.50 1.49
C GLY A 160 -12.50 3.95 1.09
N PHE A 161 -11.72 4.91 1.61
CA PHE A 161 -11.87 6.34 1.33
C PHE A 161 -10.80 6.91 0.38
N THR A 162 -9.93 6.11 -0.19
CA THR A 162 -8.91 6.57 -1.15
C THR A 162 -9.51 7.05 -2.46
N LYS A 163 -10.71 6.56 -2.83
CA LYS A 163 -11.44 6.96 -4.03
C LYS A 163 -11.95 8.40 -3.93
N THR A 164 -11.46 9.29 -4.83
CA THR A 164 -12.01 10.63 -4.97
C THR A 164 -13.39 10.57 -5.64
N ARG A 165 -14.37 11.24 -5.07
CA ARG A 165 -15.69 11.43 -5.65
C ARG A 165 -15.79 12.87 -6.17
N LYS A 166 -16.51 13.09 -7.30
CA LYS A 166 -16.62 14.41 -7.94
C LYS A 166 -16.99 15.56 -6.99
N TRP A 167 -17.87 15.31 -6.03
CA TRP A 167 -18.32 16.31 -5.09
C TRP A 167 -17.32 16.61 -3.95
N PHE A 168 -16.28 15.77 -3.76
CA PHE A 168 -15.23 16.03 -2.78
C PHE A 168 -14.45 17.31 -3.09
N ASP A 169 -14.28 17.65 -4.37
CA ASP A 169 -13.52 18.82 -4.80
C ASP A 169 -14.09 20.14 -4.27
N SER A 170 -15.43 20.21 -4.08
CA SER A 170 -16.08 21.39 -3.50
C SER A 170 -16.01 21.46 -1.98
N TYR A 171 -15.95 20.32 -1.29
CA TYR A 171 -15.95 20.25 0.17
C TYR A 171 -14.54 20.23 0.78
N ALA A 172 -13.58 19.58 0.12
CA ALA A 172 -12.23 19.40 0.68
C ALA A 172 -11.53 20.73 1.01
N PRO A 173 -11.54 21.79 0.15
CA PRO A 173 -10.94 23.07 0.49
C PRO A 173 -11.61 23.73 1.70
N VAL A 174 -12.93 23.57 1.84
CA VAL A 174 -13.70 24.15 2.94
C VAL A 174 -13.34 23.47 4.26
N VAL A 175 -13.25 22.14 4.27
CA VAL A 175 -12.81 21.35 5.45
C VAL A 175 -11.40 21.74 5.85
N MET A 176 -10.46 21.81 4.89
CA MET A 176 -9.09 22.21 5.14
C MET A 176 -8.97 23.62 5.71
N SER A 177 -9.72 24.58 5.18
CA SER A 177 -9.74 25.96 5.67
C SER A 177 -10.29 26.05 7.09
N ARG A 178 -11.38 25.35 7.38
CA ARG A 178 -11.97 25.29 8.73
C ARG A 178 -10.97 24.72 9.74
N LEU A 179 -10.33 23.61 9.41
CA LEU A 179 -9.38 22.98 10.32
C LEU A 179 -8.10 23.83 10.54
N ARG A 180 -7.67 24.61 9.54
CA ARG A 180 -6.57 25.60 9.74
C ARG A 180 -6.92 26.65 10.77
N LEU A 181 -8.18 27.07 10.86
CA LEU A 181 -8.63 28.05 11.85
C LEU A 181 -8.76 27.43 13.25
N ILE A 182 -9.24 26.20 13.35
CA ILE A 182 -9.49 25.49 14.62
C ILE A 182 -8.17 24.89 15.18
N GLY A 183 -7.26 24.48 14.32
CA GLY A 183 -6.00 23.80 14.64
C GLY A 183 -6.17 22.30 14.75
N GLN A 184 -6.85 21.81 15.77
CA GLN A 184 -7.21 20.40 15.96
C GLN A 184 -8.55 20.26 16.63
N THR A 185 -9.29 19.20 16.31
CA THR A 185 -10.62 18.92 16.86
C THR A 185 -11.02 17.48 16.60
N SER A 186 -12.12 17.01 17.21
CA SER A 186 -12.67 15.69 16.88
C SER A 186 -13.34 15.69 15.50
N ILE A 187 -13.45 14.49 14.91
CA ILE A 187 -14.16 14.30 13.63
C ILE A 187 -15.61 14.79 13.73
N ALA A 188 -16.29 14.48 14.85
CA ALA A 188 -17.66 14.92 15.09
C ALA A 188 -17.77 16.45 15.13
N GLU A 189 -16.95 17.12 15.94
CA GLU A 189 -16.97 18.59 16.04
C GLU A 189 -16.64 19.25 14.70
N LEU A 190 -15.65 18.72 13.96
CA LEU A 190 -15.32 19.22 12.64
C LEU A 190 -16.50 19.11 11.69
N SER A 191 -17.15 17.94 11.61
CA SER A 191 -18.30 17.75 10.72
C SER A 191 -19.50 18.64 11.10
N GLN A 192 -19.78 18.82 12.39
CA GLN A 192 -20.86 19.65 12.89
C GLN A 192 -20.57 21.15 12.75
N SER A 193 -19.31 21.57 12.70
CA SER A 193 -18.93 22.98 12.56
C SER A 193 -19.39 23.63 11.25
N PHE A 194 -19.95 22.85 10.33
CA PHE A 194 -20.44 23.32 9.03
C PHE A 194 -21.95 23.58 9.00
N ILE A 195 -22.68 23.25 10.08
CA ILE A 195 -24.13 23.58 10.18
C ILE A 195 -24.29 25.09 10.27
N PRO A 196 -25.32 25.70 9.61
CA PRO A 196 -26.32 25.05 8.75
C PRO A 196 -25.94 24.96 7.25
N GLN A 197 -24.73 25.36 6.86
CA GLN A 197 -24.33 25.48 5.46
C GLN A 197 -24.23 24.15 4.73
N TYR A 198 -23.77 23.11 5.45
CA TYR A 198 -23.53 21.77 4.90
C TYR A 198 -24.06 20.70 5.86
N ASP A 199 -24.58 19.61 5.28
CA ASP A 199 -24.95 18.43 6.03
C ASP A 199 -23.69 17.71 6.55
N PRO A 200 -23.55 17.51 7.88
CA PRO A 200 -22.44 16.78 8.47
C PRO A 200 -22.22 15.39 7.87
N LEU A 201 -23.27 14.69 7.43
CA LEU A 201 -23.19 13.38 6.80
C LEU A 201 -22.52 13.42 5.43
N LEU A 202 -22.57 14.54 4.73
CA LEU A 202 -21.83 14.77 3.48
C LEU A 202 -20.38 15.19 3.75
N VAL A 203 -20.12 15.89 4.84
CA VAL A 203 -18.77 16.31 5.23
C VAL A 203 -17.93 15.14 5.73
N LEU A 204 -18.53 14.22 6.48
CA LEU A 204 -17.84 13.10 7.11
C LEU A 204 -17.01 12.23 6.14
N PRO A 205 -17.53 11.76 4.99
CA PRO A 205 -16.73 11.02 4.01
C PRO A 205 -15.57 11.84 3.42
N VAL A 206 -15.69 13.16 3.36
CA VAL A 206 -14.61 14.04 2.90
C VAL A 206 -13.49 14.10 3.92
N ILE A 207 -13.81 14.17 5.22
CA ILE A 207 -12.82 14.12 6.30
C ILE A 207 -12.03 12.82 6.22
N TYR A 208 -12.69 11.65 6.12
CA TYR A 208 -12.02 10.36 5.97
C TYR A 208 -11.19 10.28 4.68
N HIS A 209 -11.68 10.84 3.58
CA HIS A 209 -10.91 10.92 2.35
C HIS A 209 -9.63 11.76 2.52
N LEU A 210 -9.71 12.91 3.17
CA LEU A 210 -8.56 13.76 3.44
C LEU A 210 -7.54 13.07 4.36
N ILE A 211 -7.99 12.27 5.33
CA ILE A 211 -7.12 11.43 6.15
C ILE A 211 -6.45 10.36 5.27
N ALA A 212 -7.22 9.64 4.46
CA ALA A 212 -6.71 8.60 3.56
C ALA A 212 -5.70 9.12 2.53
N LYS A 213 -5.81 10.40 2.14
CA LYS A 213 -4.86 11.08 1.26
C LYS A 213 -3.68 11.73 1.99
N GLY A 214 -3.61 11.59 3.32
CA GLY A 214 -2.56 12.22 4.13
C GLY A 214 -2.64 13.74 4.24
N ASN A 215 -3.75 14.34 3.82
CA ASN A 215 -4.01 15.78 3.99
C ASN A 215 -4.38 16.13 5.43
N LEU A 216 -4.95 15.17 6.17
CA LEU A 216 -5.21 15.26 7.60
C LEU A 216 -4.47 14.14 8.34
N TRP A 217 -3.97 14.48 9.51
CA TRP A 217 -3.38 13.53 10.43
C TRP A 217 -4.44 12.97 11.39
N ILE A 218 -4.32 11.68 11.72
CA ILE A 218 -5.07 10.98 12.78
C ILE A 218 -4.15 9.98 13.46
N ASN A 219 -4.40 9.64 14.74
CA ASN A 219 -3.68 8.57 15.43
C ASN A 219 -4.20 7.20 14.96
N ILE A 220 -3.42 6.52 14.12
CA ILE A 220 -3.78 5.20 13.58
C ILE A 220 -3.65 4.06 14.63
N ASN A 221 -2.98 4.32 15.76
CA ASN A 221 -2.83 3.35 16.84
C ASN A 221 -4.03 3.34 17.82
N GLU A 222 -5.04 4.17 17.58
CA GLU A 222 -6.28 4.24 18.33
C GLU A 222 -7.48 3.93 17.41
N PRO A 223 -8.64 3.47 17.96
CA PRO A 223 -9.84 3.24 17.15
C PRO A 223 -10.26 4.52 16.43
N ILE A 224 -10.43 4.44 15.11
CA ILE A 224 -10.98 5.56 14.33
C ILE A 224 -12.49 5.61 14.52
N ASN A 225 -12.98 6.69 15.11
CA ASN A 225 -14.39 6.97 15.37
C ASN A 225 -14.66 8.49 15.35
N GLU A 226 -15.87 8.91 15.68
CA GLU A 226 -16.29 10.31 15.72
C GLU A 226 -15.53 11.17 16.74
N TYR A 227 -14.95 10.57 17.76
CA TYR A 227 -14.17 11.27 18.80
C TYR A 227 -12.69 11.38 18.46
N SER A 228 -12.24 10.71 17.41
CA SER A 228 -10.85 10.76 16.97
C SER A 228 -10.43 12.18 16.60
N ILE A 229 -9.28 12.59 17.13
CA ILE A 229 -8.73 13.93 16.87
C ILE A 229 -8.05 13.97 15.50
N VAL A 230 -8.36 15.00 14.73
CA VAL A 230 -7.75 15.29 13.44
C VAL A 230 -7.08 16.67 13.46
N ARG A 231 -6.00 16.81 12.72
CA ARG A 231 -5.26 18.07 12.54
C ARG A 231 -4.56 18.11 11.17
N ILE A 232 -4.09 19.26 10.80
CA ILE A 232 -3.20 19.39 9.63
C ILE A 232 -1.86 18.72 10.00
N PRO A 233 -1.28 17.87 9.16
CA PRO A 233 0.03 17.30 9.40
C PRO A 233 1.09 18.40 9.48
N THR A 234 1.93 18.39 10.50
CA THR A 234 3.08 19.29 10.64
C THR A 234 4.31 18.81 9.87
N GLU A 235 4.39 17.50 9.67
CA GLU A 235 5.39 16.80 8.83
C GLU A 235 4.67 15.78 7.97
N LYS A 236 5.28 15.40 6.84
CA LYS A 236 4.77 14.28 6.03
C LYS A 236 4.90 13.01 6.88
N ASN A 237 3.78 12.54 7.42
CA ASN A 237 3.74 11.31 8.19
C ASN A 237 4.11 10.14 7.27
N LEU A 238 5.30 9.62 7.47
CA LEU A 238 5.75 8.37 6.87
C LEU A 238 5.13 7.23 7.69
N PHE A 239 4.20 6.46 7.08
CA PHE A 239 3.95 5.10 7.53
C PHE A 239 5.16 4.27 7.07
N LEU A 240 6.28 4.39 7.78
CA LEU A 240 7.44 3.53 7.57
C LEU A 240 7.12 2.18 8.22
N LEU A 241 6.99 1.14 7.39
CA LEU A 241 7.09 -0.26 7.81
C LEU A 241 8.55 -0.68 7.85
#